data_c53f4bc1ae56fcf0ae83b6f88c9629b2
#
_entry.id   c53f4bc1ae56fcf0ae83b6f88c9629b2
#
_cell.length_a   1.000
_cell.length_b   1.000
_cell.length_c   1.000
_cell.angle_alpha   90.00
_cell.angle_beta   90.00
_cell.angle_gamma   90.00
#
_symmetry.space_group_name_H-M   'P 1'
#
loop_
_entity.id
_entity.type
_entity.pdbx_description
1 polymer ?
#
loop_
_entity_poly.entity_id
_entity_poly.type
_entity_poly.pdbx_seq_one_letter_code
_entity_poly.pdbx_strand_id
1 'polypeptide(L)'
;MNAATTYLQAAEEILKRISQTQMEAIEKAADICANTIANEGLVHLFGTGHSRMFLEEMYPRHGSFPGFHPIVELSLTYHTQVVGANGQRQAMFLERTPGFGRVIMRNFVFSPPDSFVIFSNSGVNEVVVEVGLEAKQRGMPLIVVVSVEHSQASRPRHCSGKRLID
;
A
#
# COMPACT_ATOMS: atom_id res chain seq x y z
N MET A 1 -20.12 24.61 -17.71
CA MET A 1 -19.18 24.33 -16.58
C MET A 1 -17.80 24.08 -17.19
N ASN A 2 -16.74 24.68 -16.67
CA ASN A 2 -15.41 24.39 -17.21
C ASN A 2 -14.87 23.07 -16.61
N ALA A 3 -13.86 22.47 -17.24
CA ALA A 3 -13.30 21.18 -16.84
C ALA A 3 -12.77 21.18 -15.39
N ALA A 4 -12.18 22.28 -14.93
CA ALA A 4 -11.68 22.41 -13.57
C ALA A 4 -12.81 22.34 -12.53
N THR A 5 -13.93 23.03 -12.77
CA THR A 5 -15.09 22.99 -11.88
C THR A 5 -15.67 21.57 -11.81
N THR A 6 -15.79 20.90 -12.96
CA THR A 6 -16.29 19.51 -13.03
C THR A 6 -15.37 18.55 -12.26
N TYR A 7 -14.05 18.72 -12.39
CA TYR A 7 -13.08 17.92 -11.64
C TYR A 7 -13.21 18.11 -10.11
N LEU A 8 -13.26 19.37 -9.66
CA LEU A 8 -13.40 19.69 -8.24
C LEU A 8 -14.68 19.11 -7.65
N GLN A 9 -15.81 19.25 -8.35
CA GLN A 9 -17.09 18.66 -7.91
C GLN A 9 -17.00 17.13 -7.78
N ALA A 10 -16.38 16.45 -8.76
CA ALA A 10 -16.18 15.00 -8.68
C ALA A 10 -15.29 14.60 -7.49
N ALA A 11 -14.25 15.38 -7.20
CA ALA A 11 -13.38 15.15 -6.05
C ALA A 11 -14.14 15.34 -4.72
N GLU A 12 -14.95 16.38 -4.59
CA GLU A 12 -15.80 16.64 -3.41
C GLU A 12 -16.80 15.49 -3.17
N GLU A 13 -17.43 14.97 -4.23
CA GLU A 13 -18.35 13.83 -4.14
C GLU A 13 -17.63 12.55 -3.66
N ILE A 14 -16.40 12.30 -4.12
CA ILE A 14 -15.60 11.16 -3.65
C ILE A 14 -15.27 11.33 -2.16
N LEU A 15 -14.82 12.50 -1.72
CA LEU A 15 -14.51 12.77 -0.31
C LEU A 15 -15.75 12.60 0.57
N LYS A 16 -16.89 13.12 0.12
CA LYS A 16 -18.17 12.94 0.83
C LYS A 16 -18.56 11.46 0.95
N ARG A 17 -18.38 10.68 -0.12
CA ARG A 17 -18.65 9.23 -0.09
C ARG A 17 -17.73 8.52 0.89
N ILE A 18 -16.43 8.85 0.90
CA ILE A 18 -15.46 8.27 1.85
C ILE A 18 -15.90 8.57 3.28
N SER A 19 -16.21 9.83 3.62
CA SER A 19 -16.63 10.22 4.96
C SER A 19 -17.94 9.55 5.42
N GLN A 20 -18.80 9.17 4.50
CA GLN A 20 -20.07 8.52 4.80
C GLN A 20 -19.98 6.98 4.91
N THR A 21 -18.99 6.37 4.24
CA THR A 21 -18.96 4.91 4.08
C THR A 21 -17.71 4.24 4.60
N GLN A 22 -16.61 4.97 4.88
CA GLN A 22 -15.32 4.39 5.23
C GLN A 22 -14.83 4.74 6.64
N MET A 23 -15.54 5.59 7.39
CA MET A 23 -15.04 6.07 8.69
C MET A 23 -14.80 4.94 9.68
N GLU A 24 -15.69 3.96 9.78
CA GLU A 24 -15.49 2.78 10.63
C GLU A 24 -14.23 2.00 10.29
N ALA A 25 -13.97 1.80 8.99
CA ALA A 25 -12.76 1.11 8.53
C ALA A 25 -11.49 1.93 8.79
N ILE A 26 -11.57 3.26 8.64
CA ILE A 26 -10.47 4.18 8.93
C ILE A 26 -10.15 4.20 10.42
N GLU A 27 -11.16 4.29 11.29
CA GLU A 27 -10.99 4.26 12.74
C GLU A 27 -10.35 2.94 13.19
N LYS A 28 -10.86 1.81 12.68
CA LYS A 28 -10.27 0.49 12.98
C LYS A 28 -8.81 0.39 12.51
N ALA A 29 -8.47 0.94 11.35
CA ALA A 29 -7.10 0.98 10.87
C ALA A 29 -6.22 1.88 11.76
N ALA A 30 -6.74 3.02 12.19
CA ALA A 30 -6.05 3.92 13.12
C ALA A 30 -5.78 3.24 14.47
N ASP A 31 -6.75 2.51 15.01
CA ASP A 31 -6.60 1.75 16.26
C ASP A 31 -5.51 0.68 16.15
N ILE A 32 -5.44 -0.04 15.03
CA ILE A 32 -4.37 -1.02 14.78
C ILE A 32 -3.00 -0.33 14.78
N CYS A 33 -2.87 0.78 14.05
CA CYS A 33 -1.62 1.54 14.01
C CYS A 33 -1.22 2.09 15.38
N ALA A 34 -2.16 2.71 16.10
CA ALA A 34 -1.95 3.25 17.42
C ALA A 34 -1.52 2.18 18.43
N ASN A 35 -2.19 1.03 18.43
CA ASN A 35 -1.85 -0.10 19.30
C ASN A 35 -0.47 -0.68 18.95
N THR A 36 -0.12 -0.78 17.67
CA THR A 36 1.23 -1.19 17.24
C THR A 36 2.30 -0.30 17.86
N ILE A 37 2.15 1.03 17.70
CA ILE A 37 3.13 2.00 18.16
C ILE A 37 3.17 2.07 19.70
N ALA A 38 2.02 2.00 20.37
CA ALA A 38 1.92 1.97 21.82
C ALA A 38 2.62 0.75 22.45
N ASN A 39 2.75 -0.35 21.71
CA ASN A 39 3.47 -1.56 22.12
C ASN A 39 4.90 -1.63 21.55
N GLU A 40 5.49 -0.47 21.21
CA GLU A 40 6.86 -0.35 20.71
C GLU A 40 7.11 -1.07 19.36
N GLY A 41 6.04 -1.37 18.61
CA GLY A 41 6.12 -1.92 17.26
C GLY A 41 6.21 -0.84 16.19
N LEU A 42 6.46 -1.28 14.96
CA LEU A 42 6.47 -0.43 13.77
C LEU A 42 5.28 -0.75 12.85
N VAL A 43 4.69 0.29 12.31
CA VAL A 43 3.71 0.18 11.24
C VAL A 43 4.46 0.19 9.91
N HIS A 44 4.64 -0.97 9.29
CA HIS A 44 5.32 -1.09 8.01
C HIS A 44 4.40 -0.67 6.86
N LEU A 45 4.88 0.15 5.96
CA LEU A 45 4.12 0.64 4.81
C LEU A 45 4.71 0.06 3.52
N PHE A 46 3.85 -0.39 2.62
CA PHE A 46 4.27 -0.88 1.32
C PHE A 46 3.33 -0.44 0.19
N GLY A 47 3.89 -0.15 -0.97
CA GLY A 47 3.16 0.17 -2.19
C GLY A 47 4.08 0.24 -3.39
N THR A 48 3.56 -0.08 -4.57
CA THR A 48 4.30 -0.05 -5.83
C THR A 48 3.76 1.02 -6.77
N GLY A 49 4.54 1.47 -7.73
CA GLY A 49 4.15 2.49 -8.69
C GLY A 49 3.70 3.78 -8.00
N HIS A 50 2.60 4.36 -8.43
CA HIS A 50 2.06 5.60 -7.83
C HIS A 50 1.48 5.41 -6.41
N SER A 51 1.16 4.17 -6.01
CA SER A 51 0.73 3.90 -4.63
C SER A 51 1.84 4.14 -3.60
N ARG A 52 3.11 4.26 -4.03
CA ARG A 52 4.23 4.65 -3.17
C ARG A 52 4.10 6.06 -2.58
N MET A 53 3.33 6.96 -3.21
CA MET A 53 3.20 8.34 -2.72
C MET A 53 2.73 8.41 -1.27
N PHE A 54 1.91 7.47 -0.82
CA PHE A 54 1.50 7.37 0.57
C PHE A 54 2.67 7.02 1.51
N LEU A 55 3.62 6.23 1.02
CA LEU A 55 4.84 5.89 1.75
C LEU A 55 5.77 7.11 1.82
N GLU A 56 5.92 7.81 0.70
CA GLU A 56 6.76 9.01 0.60
C GLU A 56 6.29 10.11 1.54
N GLU A 57 4.98 10.27 1.74
CA GLU A 57 4.41 11.21 2.70
C GLU A 57 4.76 10.86 4.16
N MET A 58 4.94 9.57 4.45
CA MET A 58 5.23 9.07 5.80
C MET A 58 6.73 8.91 6.09
N TYR A 59 7.62 9.31 5.16
CA TYR A 59 9.05 9.37 5.44
C TYR A 59 9.37 10.34 6.59
N PRO A 60 10.44 10.08 7.37
CA PRO A 60 10.85 10.99 8.43
C PRO A 60 11.09 12.40 7.87
N ARG A 61 10.27 13.33 8.25
CA ARG A 61 10.35 14.75 7.94
C ARG A 61 9.75 15.58 9.07
N HIS A 62 9.93 16.88 9.03
CA HIS A 62 9.28 17.76 10.01
C HIS A 62 7.76 17.59 9.95
N GLY A 63 7.15 17.23 11.08
CA GLY A 63 5.72 16.98 11.22
C GLY A 63 5.26 15.58 10.80
N SER A 64 6.14 14.67 10.41
CA SER A 64 5.79 13.25 10.28
C SER A 64 5.63 12.58 11.64
N PHE A 65 4.76 11.60 11.70
CA PHE A 65 4.53 10.84 12.93
C PHE A 65 5.56 9.70 13.05
N PRO A 66 6.26 9.54 14.20
CA PRO A 66 7.17 8.42 14.40
C PRO A 66 6.40 7.10 14.52
N GLY A 67 7.09 5.98 14.22
CA GLY A 67 6.50 4.64 14.30
C GLY A 67 6.03 4.09 12.97
N PHE A 68 6.00 4.89 11.91
CA PHE A 68 5.80 4.41 10.55
C PHE A 68 7.13 4.09 9.87
N HIS A 69 7.20 2.91 9.25
CA HIS A 69 8.40 2.43 8.58
C HIS A 69 8.10 2.10 7.11
N PRO A 70 8.44 2.97 6.16
CA PRO A 70 8.23 2.70 4.73
C PRO A 70 9.21 1.64 4.24
N ILE A 71 8.67 0.56 3.67
CA ILE A 71 9.43 -0.46 2.96
C ILE A 71 9.50 -0.05 1.50
N VAL A 72 10.67 0.38 1.08
CA VAL A 72 10.92 0.81 -0.29
C VAL A 72 11.89 -0.13 -0.98
N GLU A 73 11.51 -0.50 -2.19
CA GLU A 73 12.36 -1.19 -3.12
C GLU A 73 12.62 -0.24 -4.30
N LEU A 74 13.89 -0.02 -4.62
CA LEU A 74 14.34 1.05 -5.52
C LEU A 74 13.64 1.01 -6.88
N SER A 75 13.58 -0.15 -7.50
CA SER A 75 13.01 -0.33 -8.85
C SER A 75 11.48 -0.29 -8.88
N LEU A 76 10.81 -0.52 -7.76
CA LEU A 76 9.35 -0.42 -7.64
C LEU A 76 8.87 0.95 -7.15
N THR A 77 9.72 1.68 -6.46
CA THR A 77 9.36 2.95 -5.82
C THR A 77 9.98 4.15 -6.53
N TYR A 78 11.30 4.16 -6.71
CA TYR A 78 12.03 5.31 -7.27
C TYR A 78 12.50 5.10 -8.71
N HIS A 79 11.85 4.24 -9.45
CA HIS A 79 12.25 3.90 -10.81
C HIS A 79 12.40 5.12 -11.74
N THR A 80 11.52 6.10 -11.64
CA THR A 80 11.56 7.28 -12.49
C THR A 80 12.70 8.21 -12.10
N GLN A 81 12.99 8.35 -10.82
CA GLN A 81 14.06 9.22 -10.31
C GLN A 81 15.45 8.63 -10.58
N VAL A 82 15.57 7.31 -10.69
CA VAL A 82 16.87 6.63 -10.88
C VAL A 82 17.18 6.39 -12.34
N VAL A 83 16.21 5.90 -13.13
CA VAL A 83 16.43 5.46 -14.51
C VAL A 83 15.57 6.22 -15.55
N GLY A 84 14.90 7.28 -15.13
CA GLY A 84 14.03 8.09 -15.98
C GLY A 84 12.77 7.35 -16.42
N ALA A 85 12.13 7.85 -17.47
CA ALA A 85 10.84 7.33 -17.97
C ALA A 85 10.89 5.83 -18.37
N ASN A 86 12.04 5.31 -18.76
CA ASN A 86 12.21 3.90 -19.08
C ASN A 86 12.05 2.98 -17.87
N GLY A 87 12.31 3.46 -16.66
CA GLY A 87 12.16 2.70 -15.43
C GLY A 87 10.72 2.29 -15.13
N GLN A 88 9.74 3.00 -15.65
CA GLN A 88 8.34 2.65 -15.48
C GLN A 88 8.01 1.27 -16.08
N ARG A 89 8.52 0.94 -17.26
CA ARG A 89 8.30 -0.39 -17.86
C ARG A 89 8.97 -1.49 -17.05
N GLN A 90 10.16 -1.24 -16.54
CA GLN A 90 10.88 -2.16 -15.66
C GLN A 90 10.08 -2.38 -14.36
N ALA A 91 9.60 -1.33 -13.71
CA ALA A 91 8.78 -1.43 -12.51
C ALA A 91 7.48 -2.21 -12.76
N MET A 92 6.80 -1.97 -13.87
CA MET A 92 5.59 -2.71 -14.27
C MET A 92 5.86 -4.21 -14.54
N PHE A 93 7.05 -4.56 -14.98
CA PHE A 93 7.48 -5.94 -15.13
C PHE A 93 7.76 -6.56 -13.75
N LEU A 94 8.57 -5.89 -12.94
CA LEU A 94 9.00 -6.38 -11.62
C LEU A 94 7.83 -6.58 -10.66
N GLU A 95 6.85 -5.69 -10.64
CA GLU A 95 5.67 -5.84 -9.77
C GLU A 95 4.78 -7.06 -10.10
N ARG A 96 5.05 -7.71 -11.26
CA ARG A 96 4.39 -8.93 -11.71
C ARG A 96 5.28 -10.16 -11.63
N THR A 97 6.48 -10.02 -11.08
CA THR A 97 7.46 -11.11 -10.99
C THR A 97 7.16 -11.96 -9.75
N PRO A 98 6.80 -13.25 -9.92
CA PRO A 98 6.56 -14.14 -8.80
C PRO A 98 7.81 -14.29 -7.92
N GLY A 99 7.60 -14.31 -6.59
CA GLY A 99 8.65 -14.45 -5.60
C GLY A 99 9.35 -13.15 -5.20
N PHE A 100 9.17 -12.07 -5.96
CA PHE A 100 9.88 -10.82 -5.69
C PHE A 100 9.41 -10.13 -4.40
N GLY A 101 8.11 -10.19 -4.08
CA GLY A 101 7.59 -9.68 -2.82
C GLY A 101 8.21 -10.37 -1.61
N ARG A 102 8.40 -11.69 -1.69
CA ARG A 102 9.08 -12.47 -0.63
C ARG A 102 10.56 -12.11 -0.50
N VAL A 103 11.24 -11.85 -1.60
CA VAL A 103 12.64 -11.38 -1.58
C VAL A 103 12.74 -10.03 -0.90
N ILE A 104 11.84 -9.09 -1.21
CA ILE A 104 11.77 -7.79 -0.54
C ILE A 104 11.60 -7.97 0.97
N MET A 105 10.62 -8.74 1.40
CA MET A 105 10.32 -8.97 2.82
C MET A 105 11.48 -9.59 3.61
N ARG A 106 12.34 -10.38 2.97
CA ARG A 106 13.53 -10.99 3.61
C ARG A 106 14.63 -9.99 3.96
N ASN A 107 14.60 -8.79 3.37
CA ASN A 107 15.58 -7.74 3.68
C ASN A 107 15.27 -6.99 4.99
N PHE A 108 14.11 -7.25 5.60
CA PHE A 108 13.65 -6.56 6.80
C PHE A 108 13.45 -7.54 7.96
N VAL A 109 13.67 -7.00 9.17
CA VAL A 109 13.38 -7.71 10.42
C VAL A 109 12.03 -7.20 10.94
N PHE A 110 11.16 -8.13 11.30
CA PHE A 110 9.84 -7.85 11.85
C PHE A 110 9.75 -8.39 13.27
N SER A 111 9.04 -7.69 14.13
CA SER A 111 8.82 -8.07 15.53
C SER A 111 7.33 -8.32 15.83
N PRO A 112 6.99 -9.05 16.91
CA PRO A 112 5.60 -9.42 17.20
C PRO A 112 4.59 -8.26 17.30
N PRO A 113 4.96 -7.04 17.79
CA PRO A 113 4.02 -5.93 17.84
C PRO A 113 3.76 -5.26 16.49
N ASP A 114 4.56 -5.57 15.45
CA ASP A 114 4.48 -4.88 14.17
C ASP A 114 3.16 -5.11 13.44
N SER A 115 2.74 -4.13 12.67
CA SER A 115 1.62 -4.20 11.75
C SER A 115 2.00 -3.75 10.34
N PHE A 116 1.13 -3.99 9.38
CA PHE A 116 1.40 -3.72 7.99
C PHE A 116 0.27 -2.93 7.33
N VAL A 117 0.61 -1.93 6.53
CA VAL A 117 -0.34 -1.22 5.66
C VAL A 117 0.13 -1.35 4.21
N ILE A 118 -0.71 -1.88 3.34
CA ILE A 118 -0.42 -2.00 1.92
C ILE A 118 -1.33 -1.08 1.11
N PHE A 119 -0.73 -0.23 0.30
CA PHE A 119 -1.44 0.63 -0.65
C PHE A 119 -1.34 0.04 -2.05
N SER A 120 -2.49 -0.18 -2.69
CA SER A 120 -2.53 -0.65 -4.07
C SER A 120 -3.87 -0.29 -4.69
N ASN A 121 -3.89 0.24 -5.91
CA ASN A 121 -5.16 0.57 -6.55
C ASN A 121 -5.98 -0.69 -6.84
N SER A 122 -5.44 -1.68 -7.55
CA SER A 122 -6.15 -2.91 -7.90
C SER A 122 -5.98 -4.06 -6.91
N GLY A 123 -4.88 -4.09 -6.18
CA GLY A 123 -4.57 -5.18 -5.24
C GLY A 123 -4.35 -6.56 -5.86
N VAL A 124 -3.97 -6.64 -7.15
CA VAL A 124 -3.90 -7.93 -7.88
C VAL A 124 -2.50 -8.31 -8.37
N ASN A 125 -1.51 -7.40 -8.33
CA ASN A 125 -0.17 -7.71 -8.81
C ASN A 125 0.56 -8.65 -7.84
N GLU A 126 1.45 -9.49 -8.39
CA GLU A 126 2.18 -10.53 -7.66
C GLU A 126 2.84 -9.98 -6.38
N VAL A 127 3.64 -8.93 -6.51
CA VAL A 127 4.45 -8.42 -5.40
C VAL A 127 3.61 -7.94 -4.23
N VAL A 128 2.55 -7.16 -4.47
CA VAL A 128 1.71 -6.65 -3.37
C VAL A 128 0.91 -7.76 -2.69
N VAL A 129 0.48 -8.77 -3.46
CA VAL A 129 -0.22 -9.94 -2.89
C VAL A 129 0.75 -10.79 -2.07
N GLU A 130 1.98 -11.03 -2.56
CA GLU A 130 3.01 -11.76 -1.82
C GLU A 130 3.37 -11.08 -0.50
N VAL A 131 3.56 -9.76 -0.51
CA VAL A 131 3.84 -8.99 0.71
C VAL A 131 2.68 -9.13 1.71
N GLY A 132 1.43 -9.05 1.24
CA GLY A 132 0.26 -9.25 2.09
C GLY A 132 0.18 -10.66 2.69
N LEU A 133 0.45 -11.69 1.88
CA LEU A 133 0.48 -13.08 2.34
C LEU A 133 1.61 -13.33 3.34
N GLU A 134 2.81 -12.77 3.12
CA GLU A 134 3.94 -12.86 4.05
C GLU A 134 3.64 -12.16 5.38
N ALA A 135 3.02 -10.97 5.36
CA ALA A 135 2.60 -10.26 6.56
C ALA A 135 1.58 -11.11 7.37
N LYS A 136 0.59 -11.65 6.68
CA LYS A 136 -0.42 -12.54 7.28
C LYS A 136 0.19 -13.82 7.86
N GLN A 137 1.12 -14.44 7.14
CA GLN A 137 1.80 -15.66 7.60
C GLN A 137 2.65 -15.42 8.86
N ARG A 138 3.18 -14.22 9.03
CA ARG A 138 3.93 -13.79 10.22
C ARG A 138 3.03 -13.37 11.38
N GLY A 139 1.71 -13.41 11.20
CA GLY A 139 0.74 -13.02 12.22
C GLY A 139 0.60 -11.51 12.43
N MET A 140 1.16 -10.68 11.53
CA MET A 140 1.04 -9.24 11.62
C MET A 140 -0.37 -8.78 11.25
N PRO A 141 -0.99 -7.87 12.02
CA PRO A 141 -2.20 -7.18 11.59
C PRO A 141 -1.97 -6.50 10.24
N LEU A 142 -2.88 -6.71 9.29
CA LEU A 142 -2.75 -6.22 7.93
C LEU A 142 -3.91 -5.29 7.58
N ILE A 143 -3.56 -4.08 7.20
CA ILE A 143 -4.46 -3.06 6.66
C ILE A 143 -4.21 -2.95 5.16
N VAL A 144 -5.28 -2.95 4.37
CA VAL A 144 -5.18 -2.85 2.91
C VAL A 144 -6.01 -1.65 2.43
N VAL A 145 -5.36 -0.74 1.71
CA VAL A 145 -6.00 0.42 1.09
C VAL A 145 -6.05 0.20 -0.42
N VAL A 146 -7.25 -0.09 -0.94
CA VAL A 146 -7.47 -0.41 -2.36
C VAL A 146 -8.75 0.25 -2.89
N SER A 147 -8.86 0.38 -4.21
CA SER A 147 -10.17 0.57 -4.83
C SER A 147 -10.89 -0.79 -4.88
N VAL A 148 -11.87 -0.98 -4.01
CA VAL A 148 -12.61 -2.25 -3.89
C VAL A 148 -13.29 -2.61 -5.23
N GLU A 149 -13.96 -1.66 -5.87
CA GLU A 149 -14.60 -1.85 -7.16
C GLU A 149 -13.59 -2.30 -8.23
N HIS A 150 -12.43 -1.62 -8.31
CA HIS A 150 -11.38 -1.98 -9.27
C HIS A 150 -10.79 -3.35 -8.95
N SER A 151 -10.57 -3.66 -7.69
CA SER A 151 -10.04 -4.95 -7.26
C SER A 151 -11.00 -6.09 -7.59
N GLN A 152 -12.29 -5.93 -7.33
CA GLN A 152 -13.32 -6.90 -7.64
C GLN A 152 -13.47 -7.14 -9.15
N ALA A 153 -13.38 -6.09 -9.95
CA ALA A 153 -13.43 -6.16 -11.41
C ALA A 153 -12.14 -6.73 -12.04
N SER A 154 -11.04 -6.76 -11.29
CA SER A 154 -9.75 -7.22 -11.78
C SER A 154 -9.54 -8.72 -11.56
N ARG A 155 -8.90 -9.37 -12.55
CA ARG A 155 -8.52 -10.78 -12.44
C ARG A 155 -7.31 -10.93 -11.50
N PRO A 156 -7.33 -11.86 -10.52
CA PRO A 156 -6.15 -12.19 -9.73
C PRO A 156 -4.98 -12.59 -10.65
N ARG A 157 -3.79 -12.12 -10.32
CA ARG A 157 -2.56 -12.44 -11.08
C ARG A 157 -1.68 -13.43 -10.32
N HIS A 158 -1.70 -13.36 -8.99
CA HIS A 158 -0.92 -14.26 -8.15
C HIS A 158 -1.40 -15.72 -8.27
N CYS A 159 -0.45 -16.66 -8.23
CA CYS A 159 -0.70 -18.10 -8.38
C CYS A 159 -1.66 -18.68 -7.34
N SER A 160 -1.81 -18.04 -6.17
CA SER A 160 -2.81 -18.42 -5.17
C SER A 160 -4.25 -18.13 -5.58
N GLY A 161 -4.48 -17.41 -6.70
CA GLY A 161 -5.80 -16.93 -7.09
C GLY A 161 -6.36 -15.81 -6.21
N LYS A 162 -5.56 -15.26 -5.27
CA LYS A 162 -5.98 -14.21 -4.33
C LYS A 162 -5.64 -12.81 -4.82
N ARG A 163 -6.42 -11.86 -4.33
CA ARG A 163 -6.19 -10.42 -4.36
C ARG A 163 -5.94 -9.94 -2.94
N LEU A 164 -5.50 -8.72 -2.76
CA LEU A 164 -5.33 -8.14 -1.41
C LEU A 164 -6.63 -8.06 -0.61
N ILE A 165 -7.78 -8.02 -1.27
CA ILE A 165 -9.11 -7.96 -0.61
C ILE A 165 -9.64 -9.32 -0.18
N ASP A 166 -8.98 -10.43 -0.56
CA ASP A 166 -9.38 -11.80 -0.23
C ASP A 166 -8.61 -12.27 1.03
#